data_768e7ce541bec3cc529b90d4f5285eb4
#
_entry.id   768e7ce541bec3cc529b90d4f5285eb4
#
_cell.length_a   1.000
_cell.length_b   1.000
_cell.length_c   1.000
_cell.angle_alpha   90.00
_cell.angle_beta   90.00
_cell.angle_gamma   90.00
#
_symmetry.space_group_name_H-M   'P 1'
#
loop_
_entity.id
_entity.type
_entity.pdbx_description
1 polymer ?
#
loop_
_entity_poly.entity_id
_entity_poly.type
_entity_poly.pdbx_seq_one_letter_code
_entity_poly.pdbx_strand_id
1 'polypeptide(L)'
;DSAEPVSTAKQENDNVAPTVSEKTDENDFEITAEELAGIEFVPTAQRMQTVSHGGIVKGNKLNFKTVLVKGLLWALIGAFVGFGISEVTDKNITSDVAAARLSGHSELVDYFEYREKADAAFDKAFDEFESYCKKEGKDSDSTTAFSTWYSSVASTEAKGYLDDYSTYDDKADDALYDAYSDKYDGDEDKLGDAIATVTRTGTALWSAVIALFIGLFLGIGEGVYYGSKEKAVKYALIGAGVSLAIGFVSGYLAQWMYSGLLGDDPADFTAAFVRGLGWAIMGLGIGVAVGLIKPEKKRILFCSLGGLVGAFVGGFLFNYVCKVIPNDVVARGVAIVIMGILIGVGVGLLEQFAKAAWLKVIRGEFEGKEYLVFAGTTSIGNNGKNTIVLFKDKLVGPHHCDITLDGSKYVLTDCGTPMGTIVNGQKVARHILRQGDAIAIGNSVLVFNTK
;
A
#
# COMPACT_ATOMS: atom_id res chain seq x y z
N ASP A 1 -34.31 5.74 77.50
CA ASP A 1 -35.42 6.66 77.78
C ASP A 1 -35.71 7.49 76.55
N SER A 2 -36.90 7.22 76.09
CA SER A 2 -37.98 8.06 75.59
C SER A 2 -37.70 8.86 74.29
N ALA A 3 -38.33 8.37 73.28
CA ALA A 3 -39.62 8.80 72.72
C ALA A 3 -39.52 9.81 71.58
N GLU A 4 -40.08 9.41 70.48
CA GLU A 4 -40.59 10.16 69.28
C GLU A 4 -41.60 11.27 69.71
N PRO A 5 -41.97 12.25 68.85
CA PRO A 5 -42.88 11.89 67.76
C PRO A 5 -42.75 12.65 66.42
N VAL A 6 -43.20 11.98 65.39
CA VAL A 6 -43.92 12.34 64.17
C VAL A 6 -44.46 13.75 63.98
N SER A 7 -44.23 14.43 62.83
CA SER A 7 -45.21 15.28 62.13
C SER A 7 -44.89 15.52 60.66
N THR A 8 -45.67 14.91 59.81
CA THR A 8 -46.37 15.34 58.57
C THR A 8 -45.87 16.49 57.72
N ALA A 9 -45.60 16.11 56.46
CA ALA A 9 -45.99 16.66 55.15
C ALA A 9 -45.89 18.16 54.84
N LYS A 10 -45.15 18.48 53.78
CA LYS A 10 -45.68 19.26 52.63
C LYS A 10 -44.83 19.06 51.42
N GLN A 11 -45.49 18.69 50.31
CA GLN A 11 -44.94 18.74 48.92
C GLN A 11 -44.72 20.19 48.55
N GLU A 12 -43.57 20.49 47.98
CA GLU A 12 -43.41 21.64 47.12
C GLU A 12 -42.51 21.21 45.96
N ASN A 13 -43.08 21.30 44.75
CA ASN A 13 -42.43 21.16 43.46
C ASN A 13 -41.43 22.31 43.27
N ASP A 14 -40.18 22.01 43.07
CA ASP A 14 -39.30 22.90 42.36
C ASP A 14 -38.47 22.15 41.33
N ASN A 15 -38.85 22.41 40.09
CA ASN A 15 -38.05 22.12 38.89
C ASN A 15 -36.76 22.93 38.96
N VAL A 16 -35.65 22.30 39.29
CA VAL A 16 -34.32 22.86 39.05
C VAL A 16 -33.60 21.91 38.10
N ALA A 17 -33.46 22.37 36.87
CA ALA A 17 -32.59 21.74 35.86
C ALA A 17 -31.12 21.80 36.36
N PRO A 18 -30.34 20.73 36.24
CA PRO A 18 -28.92 20.79 36.55
C PRO A 18 -28.20 21.55 35.43
N THR A 19 -27.65 22.70 35.74
CA THR A 19 -26.63 23.38 34.96
C THR A 19 -25.34 22.57 35.05
N VAL A 20 -25.06 21.79 34.04
CA VAL A 20 -23.72 21.19 33.80
C VAL A 20 -22.95 22.14 32.90
N SER A 21 -22.06 22.91 33.53
CA SER A 21 -21.01 23.63 32.83
C SER A 21 -19.85 22.64 32.60
N GLU A 22 -19.86 21.97 31.49
CA GLU A 22 -18.67 21.28 30.98
C GLU A 22 -18.22 21.99 29.71
N LYS A 23 -16.97 22.40 29.68
CA LYS A 23 -16.30 22.90 28.48
C LYS A 23 -16.27 21.76 27.44
N THR A 24 -17.15 21.88 26.47
CA THR A 24 -17.13 21.01 25.28
C THR A 24 -16.10 21.53 24.29
N ASP A 25 -15.27 20.60 23.80
CA ASP A 25 -14.35 20.82 22.71
C ASP A 25 -15.07 21.34 21.46
N GLU A 26 -14.45 22.26 20.72
CA GLU A 26 -14.95 23.02 19.56
C GLU A 26 -15.34 22.16 18.33
N ASN A 27 -15.73 20.91 18.48
CA ASN A 27 -16.11 20.00 17.39
C ASN A 27 -17.46 19.32 17.56
N ASP A 28 -18.31 19.78 18.48
CA ASP A 28 -19.69 19.31 18.56
C ASP A 28 -20.52 20.00 17.46
N PHE A 29 -20.82 19.23 16.42
CA PHE A 29 -21.66 19.65 15.31
C PHE A 29 -23.13 19.62 15.74
N GLU A 30 -23.62 20.72 16.34
CA GLU A 30 -25.05 20.90 16.59
C GLU A 30 -25.77 21.35 15.32
N ILE A 31 -26.70 20.51 14.85
CA ILE A 31 -27.59 20.87 13.73
C ILE A 31 -28.68 21.77 14.33
N THR A 32 -28.73 23.01 13.90
CA THR A 32 -29.77 23.96 14.35
C THR A 32 -31.15 23.61 13.76
N ALA A 33 -32.22 24.04 14.43
CA ALA A 33 -33.58 23.82 13.95
C ALA A 33 -33.81 24.45 12.53
N GLU A 34 -33.10 25.53 12.22
CA GLU A 34 -33.15 26.20 10.92
C GLU A 34 -32.46 25.38 9.83
N GLU A 35 -31.33 24.73 10.14
CA GLU A 35 -30.65 23.81 9.22
C GLU A 35 -31.47 22.53 8.99
N LEU A 36 -32.19 22.03 10.00
CA LEU A 36 -33.13 20.92 9.85
C LEU A 36 -34.32 21.28 8.96
N ALA A 37 -34.84 22.52 9.03
CA ALA A 37 -35.94 23.00 8.19
C ALA A 37 -35.55 23.14 6.70
N GLY A 38 -34.28 23.36 6.39
CA GLY A 38 -33.75 23.45 5.03
C GLY A 38 -33.38 22.09 4.42
N ILE A 39 -33.44 20.99 5.15
CA ILE A 39 -33.11 19.65 4.64
C ILE A 39 -34.36 18.99 4.08
N GLU A 40 -34.35 18.69 2.78
CA GLU A 40 -35.43 17.98 2.12
C GLU A 40 -35.58 16.57 2.70
N PHE A 41 -36.60 16.39 3.57
CA PHE A 41 -36.88 15.15 4.26
C PHE A 41 -37.68 14.20 3.39
N VAL A 42 -37.05 13.14 2.91
CA VAL A 42 -37.75 12.08 2.15
C VAL A 42 -38.47 11.15 3.13
N PRO A 43 -39.83 11.07 3.06
CA PRO A 43 -40.60 10.23 3.97
C PRO A 43 -40.16 8.77 3.97
N THR A 44 -40.24 8.11 5.14
CA THR A 44 -39.80 6.73 5.32
C THR A 44 -40.45 5.75 4.32
N ALA A 45 -41.73 5.99 3.97
CA ALA A 45 -42.44 5.20 2.97
C ALA A 45 -41.81 5.28 1.57
N GLN A 46 -41.37 6.46 1.13
CA GLN A 46 -40.66 6.63 -0.14
C GLN A 46 -39.25 6.04 -0.08
N ARG A 47 -38.58 6.08 1.07
CA ARG A 47 -37.27 5.42 1.26
C ARG A 47 -37.37 3.92 1.09
N MET A 48 -38.48 3.31 1.52
CA MET A 48 -38.71 1.87 1.46
C MET A 48 -39.22 1.38 0.11
N GLN A 49 -39.99 2.17 -0.63
CA GLN A 49 -40.42 1.80 -1.99
C GLN A 49 -39.25 1.59 -2.95
N THR A 50 -38.16 2.35 -2.80
CA THR A 50 -36.93 2.16 -3.56
C THR A 50 -36.18 0.89 -3.20
N VAL A 51 -36.35 0.36 -1.99
CA VAL A 51 -35.71 -0.89 -1.52
C VAL A 51 -36.49 -2.12 -2.00
N SER A 52 -37.83 -2.04 -2.07
CA SER A 52 -38.65 -3.18 -2.51
C SER A 52 -38.50 -3.53 -4.00
N HIS A 53 -38.01 -2.57 -4.81
CA HIS A 53 -37.69 -2.77 -6.23
C HIS A 53 -36.21 -3.09 -6.51
N GLY A 54 -35.36 -2.95 -5.52
CA GLY A 54 -33.97 -3.40 -5.56
C GLY A 54 -33.93 -4.90 -5.34
N GLY A 55 -34.12 -5.68 -6.40
CA GLY A 55 -34.12 -7.13 -6.33
C GLY A 55 -32.95 -7.66 -5.52
N ILE A 56 -33.21 -8.75 -4.80
CA ILE A 56 -32.18 -9.56 -4.10
C ILE A 56 -30.93 -9.57 -4.95
N VAL A 57 -29.85 -8.95 -4.45
CA VAL A 57 -28.56 -8.96 -5.14
C VAL A 57 -28.08 -10.40 -5.15
N LYS A 58 -28.46 -11.12 -6.19
CA LYS A 58 -28.08 -12.51 -6.42
C LYS A 58 -26.57 -12.58 -6.57
N GLY A 59 -25.93 -13.22 -5.62
CA GLY A 59 -24.59 -13.76 -5.78
C GLY A 59 -23.46 -12.75 -5.52
N ASN A 60 -22.40 -13.29 -5.02
CA ASN A 60 -21.09 -12.66 -4.76
C ASN A 60 -20.46 -12.19 -6.07
N LYS A 61 -21.01 -11.15 -6.73
CA LYS A 61 -20.37 -10.55 -7.90
C LYS A 61 -19.18 -9.75 -7.43
N LEU A 62 -18.01 -10.05 -7.98
CA LEU A 62 -16.80 -9.27 -7.83
C LEU A 62 -17.12 -7.79 -8.10
N ASN A 63 -16.93 -6.95 -7.09
CA ASN A 63 -17.06 -5.51 -7.26
C ASN A 63 -15.76 -4.95 -7.84
N PHE A 64 -15.63 -5.03 -9.16
CA PHE A 64 -14.45 -4.62 -9.89
C PHE A 64 -14.08 -3.15 -9.64
N LYS A 65 -15.08 -2.29 -9.42
CA LYS A 65 -14.87 -0.88 -9.08
C LYS A 65 -14.12 -0.71 -7.75
N THR A 66 -14.43 -1.54 -6.76
CA THR A 66 -13.74 -1.51 -5.46
C THR A 66 -12.28 -1.97 -5.61
N VAL A 67 -12.04 -3.04 -6.37
CA VAL A 67 -10.68 -3.53 -6.67
C VAL A 67 -9.86 -2.46 -7.37
N LEU A 68 -10.45 -1.82 -8.39
CA LEU A 68 -9.80 -0.78 -9.17
C LEU A 68 -9.42 0.43 -8.30
N VAL A 69 -10.36 0.93 -7.51
CA VAL A 69 -10.18 2.18 -6.73
C VAL A 69 -9.32 1.97 -5.50
N LYS A 70 -9.44 0.83 -4.81
CA LYS A 70 -8.67 0.56 -3.58
C LYS A 70 -7.28 0.00 -3.84
N GLY A 71 -7.17 -0.94 -4.76
CA GLY A 71 -5.94 -1.68 -4.99
C GLY A 71 -5.12 -1.12 -6.15
N LEU A 72 -5.65 -1.25 -7.37
CA LEU A 72 -4.91 -0.97 -8.58
C LEU A 72 -4.41 0.47 -8.67
N LEU A 73 -5.30 1.47 -8.49
CA LEU A 73 -4.92 2.88 -8.66
C LEU A 73 -3.83 3.32 -7.68
N TRP A 74 -4.00 2.96 -6.40
CA TRP A 74 -3.06 3.40 -5.37
C TRP A 74 -1.74 2.64 -5.42
N ALA A 75 -1.77 1.35 -5.76
CA ALA A 75 -0.55 0.58 -5.98
C ALA A 75 0.24 1.07 -7.20
N LEU A 76 -0.45 1.44 -8.29
CA LEU A 76 0.15 2.07 -9.47
C LEU A 76 0.87 3.39 -9.09
N ILE A 77 0.18 4.27 -8.35
CA ILE A 77 0.78 5.54 -7.90
C ILE A 77 2.00 5.26 -7.00
N GLY A 78 1.85 4.32 -6.06
CA GLY A 78 2.92 3.92 -5.14
C GLY A 78 4.14 3.36 -5.86
N ALA A 79 3.93 2.50 -6.85
CA ALA A 79 5.02 1.93 -7.66
C ALA A 79 5.74 2.99 -8.49
N PHE A 80 4.98 3.89 -9.14
CA PHE A 80 5.55 4.98 -9.94
C PHE A 80 6.34 5.96 -9.07
N VAL A 81 5.78 6.41 -7.94
CA VAL A 81 6.48 7.32 -7.01
C VAL A 81 7.66 6.62 -6.36
N GLY A 82 7.50 5.36 -5.94
CA GLY A 82 8.56 4.57 -5.33
C GLY A 82 9.75 4.38 -6.26
N PHE A 83 9.49 4.05 -7.52
CA PHE A 83 10.53 3.97 -8.55
C PHE A 83 11.22 5.32 -8.77
N GLY A 84 10.45 6.39 -8.99
CA GLY A 84 11.04 7.73 -9.20
C GLY A 84 11.91 8.20 -8.03
N ILE A 85 11.49 7.92 -6.79
CA ILE A 85 12.28 8.22 -5.60
C ILE A 85 13.52 7.32 -5.51
N SER A 86 13.40 6.01 -5.81
CA SER A 86 14.56 5.11 -5.79
C SER A 86 15.64 5.56 -6.78
N GLU A 87 15.28 5.95 -8.01
CA GLU A 87 16.25 6.45 -8.99
C GLU A 87 16.91 7.78 -8.57
N VAL A 88 16.14 8.71 -7.95
CA VAL A 88 16.70 9.97 -7.44
C VAL A 88 17.61 9.76 -6.23
N THR A 89 17.29 8.77 -5.39
CA THR A 89 18.06 8.47 -4.16
C THR A 89 19.16 7.43 -4.37
N ASP A 90 19.26 6.87 -5.56
CA ASP A 90 20.22 5.81 -5.89
C ASP A 90 21.65 6.17 -5.50
N LYS A 91 22.09 7.35 -5.85
CA LYS A 91 23.44 7.84 -5.53
C LYS A 91 23.73 8.09 -4.04
N ASN A 92 22.71 8.13 -3.17
CA ASN A 92 22.90 8.54 -1.77
C ASN A 92 22.39 7.53 -0.75
N ILE A 93 21.28 6.83 -1.04
CA ILE A 93 20.59 6.00 -0.05
C ILE A 93 20.58 4.53 -0.48
N THR A 94 20.41 4.26 -1.77
CA THR A 94 20.31 2.90 -2.30
C THR A 94 21.56 2.45 -3.06
N SER A 95 22.58 3.30 -3.15
CA SER A 95 23.88 2.99 -3.77
C SER A 95 24.66 1.91 -3.01
N ASP A 96 25.57 1.25 -3.71
CA ASP A 96 26.49 0.30 -3.08
C ASP A 96 27.42 0.97 -2.08
N VAL A 97 27.76 2.25 -2.26
CA VAL A 97 28.47 3.07 -1.29
C VAL A 97 27.69 3.20 0.04
N ALA A 98 26.40 3.50 -0.03
CA ALA A 98 25.55 3.56 1.16
C ALA A 98 25.39 2.17 1.82
N ALA A 99 25.26 1.13 0.99
CA ALA A 99 25.18 -0.26 1.44
C ALA A 99 26.46 -0.73 2.13
N ALA A 100 27.64 -0.37 1.63
CA ALA A 100 28.93 -0.67 2.24
C ALA A 100 29.04 -0.06 3.64
N ARG A 101 28.65 1.21 3.80
CA ARG A 101 28.62 1.88 5.11
C ARG A 101 27.64 1.23 6.08
N LEU A 102 26.45 0.89 5.61
CA LEU A 102 25.38 0.31 6.45
C LEU A 102 25.69 -1.13 6.87
N SER A 103 26.29 -1.92 5.99
CA SER A 103 26.67 -3.32 6.26
C SER A 103 27.95 -3.46 7.09
N GLY A 104 28.66 -2.35 7.36
CA GLY A 104 29.87 -2.35 8.16
C GLY A 104 31.16 -2.62 7.36
N HIS A 105 31.09 -2.60 6.04
CA HIS A 105 32.21 -2.79 5.12
C HIS A 105 32.71 -1.43 4.57
N SER A 106 33.10 -0.53 5.49
CA SER A 106 33.55 0.81 5.14
C SER A 106 34.85 0.83 4.31
N GLU A 107 35.63 -0.23 4.37
CA GLU A 107 36.83 -0.47 3.58
C GLU A 107 36.56 -0.64 2.07
N LEU A 108 35.33 -1.01 1.70
CA LEU A 108 34.91 -1.17 0.30
C LEU A 108 34.26 0.12 -0.27
N VAL A 109 34.13 1.19 0.53
CA VAL A 109 33.46 2.42 0.11
C VAL A 109 34.13 3.03 -1.09
N ASP A 110 35.48 3.16 -1.08
CA ASP A 110 36.25 3.78 -2.17
C ASP A 110 36.16 2.93 -3.46
N TYR A 111 36.19 1.60 -3.32
CA TYR A 111 35.97 0.68 -4.43
C TYR A 111 34.61 0.93 -5.12
N PHE A 112 33.52 0.91 -4.36
CA PHE A 112 32.19 1.14 -4.95
C PHE A 112 32.00 2.57 -5.47
N GLU A 113 32.59 3.57 -4.81
CA GLU A 113 32.53 4.96 -5.29
C GLU A 113 33.24 5.14 -6.63
N TYR A 114 34.40 4.50 -6.82
CA TYR A 114 35.10 4.56 -8.09
C TYR A 114 34.41 3.72 -9.15
N ARG A 115 33.85 2.55 -8.84
CA ARG A 115 33.02 1.76 -9.76
C ARG A 115 31.81 2.55 -10.25
N GLU A 116 31.05 3.20 -9.37
CA GLU A 116 29.92 4.06 -9.76
C GLU A 116 30.34 5.20 -10.71
N LYS A 117 31.52 5.78 -10.50
CA LYS A 117 32.08 6.81 -11.41
C LYS A 117 32.52 6.22 -12.75
N ALA A 118 33.14 5.07 -12.73
CA ALA A 118 33.55 4.34 -13.94
C ALA A 118 32.32 3.99 -14.78
N ASP A 119 31.32 3.35 -14.18
CA ASP A 119 30.08 2.95 -14.86
C ASP A 119 29.38 4.18 -15.46
N ALA A 120 29.26 5.28 -14.70
CA ALA A 120 28.65 6.52 -15.20
C ALA A 120 29.42 7.19 -16.35
N ALA A 121 30.73 7.01 -16.40
CA ALA A 121 31.55 7.48 -17.53
C ALA A 121 31.39 6.57 -18.76
N PHE A 122 31.37 5.26 -18.54
CA PHE A 122 31.14 4.29 -19.59
C PHE A 122 29.78 4.47 -20.26
N ASP A 123 28.71 4.62 -19.47
CA ASP A 123 27.33 4.81 -19.97
C ASP A 123 27.24 6.01 -20.92
N LYS A 124 27.87 7.13 -20.57
CA LYS A 124 27.90 8.33 -21.44
C LYS A 124 28.60 8.08 -22.79
N ALA A 125 29.68 7.34 -22.77
CA ALA A 125 30.36 6.97 -24.01
C ALA A 125 29.56 5.94 -24.81
N PHE A 126 28.92 4.98 -24.11
CA PHE A 126 28.14 3.92 -24.71
C PHE A 126 26.84 4.43 -25.36
N ASP A 127 26.20 5.46 -24.82
CA ASP A 127 25.05 6.14 -25.43
C ASP A 127 25.37 6.65 -26.86
N GLU A 128 26.57 7.19 -27.08
CA GLU A 128 27.01 7.63 -28.40
C GLU A 128 27.26 6.43 -29.33
N PHE A 129 27.88 5.38 -28.79
CA PHE A 129 28.13 4.14 -29.54
C PHE A 129 26.82 3.43 -29.93
N GLU A 130 25.86 3.33 -29.04
CA GLU A 130 24.55 2.74 -29.33
C GLU A 130 23.81 3.52 -30.43
N SER A 131 23.86 4.86 -30.36
CA SER A 131 23.31 5.75 -31.38
C SER A 131 23.97 5.51 -32.74
N TYR A 132 25.27 5.30 -32.78
CA TYR A 132 26.00 4.92 -33.99
C TYR A 132 25.54 3.54 -34.51
N CYS A 133 25.47 2.53 -33.66
CA CYS A 133 25.02 1.20 -34.03
C CYS A 133 23.61 1.20 -34.63
N LYS A 134 22.70 1.92 -34.01
CA LYS A 134 21.33 2.08 -34.52
C LYS A 134 21.25 2.77 -35.86
N LYS A 135 22.08 3.76 -36.12
CA LYS A 135 22.16 4.48 -37.40
C LYS A 135 22.75 3.61 -38.51
N GLU A 136 23.76 2.84 -38.18
CA GLU A 136 24.48 1.99 -39.16
C GLU A 136 23.94 0.57 -39.29
N GLY A 137 22.89 0.22 -38.53
CA GLY A 137 22.31 -1.13 -38.51
C GLY A 137 23.27 -2.20 -37.97
N LYS A 138 24.12 -1.81 -37.03
CA LYS A 138 25.11 -2.70 -36.39
C LYS A 138 24.60 -3.19 -35.05
N ASP A 139 25.19 -4.31 -34.63
CA ASP A 139 24.92 -4.86 -33.28
C ASP A 139 25.80 -4.14 -32.26
N SER A 140 25.19 -3.67 -31.17
CA SER A 140 25.88 -3.01 -30.04
C SER A 140 26.76 -3.98 -29.24
N ASP A 141 26.53 -5.27 -29.32
CA ASP A 141 27.36 -6.29 -28.67
C ASP A 141 28.62 -6.63 -29.48
N SER A 142 28.77 -6.05 -30.68
CA SER A 142 29.88 -6.35 -31.57
C SER A 142 31.15 -5.58 -31.20
N THR A 143 32.17 -6.27 -30.71
CA THR A 143 33.51 -5.71 -30.45
C THR A 143 34.13 -5.04 -31.69
N THR A 144 33.84 -5.58 -32.88
CA THR A 144 34.29 -4.98 -34.16
C THR A 144 33.58 -3.67 -34.45
N ALA A 145 32.28 -3.58 -34.13
CA ALA A 145 31.52 -2.34 -34.27
C ALA A 145 32.04 -1.28 -33.30
N PHE A 146 32.31 -1.65 -32.03
CA PHE A 146 32.90 -0.77 -31.03
C PHE A 146 34.29 -0.26 -31.45
N SER A 147 35.20 -1.15 -31.88
CA SER A 147 36.53 -0.77 -32.33
C SER A 147 36.49 0.18 -33.54
N THR A 148 35.58 -0.06 -34.49
CA THR A 148 35.38 0.82 -35.65
C THR A 148 34.85 2.19 -35.24
N TRP A 149 33.87 2.23 -34.36
CA TRP A 149 33.32 3.47 -33.85
C TRP A 149 34.37 4.28 -33.07
N TYR A 150 35.07 3.67 -32.12
CA TYR A 150 36.11 4.30 -31.33
C TYR A 150 37.21 4.92 -32.18
N SER A 151 37.70 4.20 -33.20
CA SER A 151 38.84 4.65 -34.01
C SER A 151 38.46 5.73 -35.03
N SER A 152 37.24 5.70 -35.56
CA SER A 152 36.88 6.50 -36.75
C SER A 152 35.73 7.49 -36.54
N VAL A 153 34.86 7.25 -35.58
CA VAL A 153 33.58 7.97 -35.44
C VAL A 153 33.43 8.66 -34.08
N ALA A 154 33.91 8.02 -33.01
CA ALA A 154 33.72 8.51 -31.63
C ALA A 154 34.19 9.95 -31.49
N SER A 155 33.33 10.77 -30.87
CA SER A 155 33.61 12.18 -30.57
C SER A 155 34.78 12.30 -29.59
N THR A 156 35.39 13.49 -29.52
CA THR A 156 36.42 13.77 -28.53
C THR A 156 35.86 13.67 -27.11
N GLU A 157 34.57 13.99 -26.93
CA GLU A 157 33.88 13.89 -25.65
C GLU A 157 33.70 12.45 -25.22
N ALA A 158 33.20 11.57 -26.11
CA ALA A 158 33.05 10.15 -25.85
C ALA A 158 34.40 9.47 -25.53
N LYS A 159 35.46 9.83 -26.23
CA LYS A 159 36.82 9.38 -25.92
C LYS A 159 37.28 9.84 -24.52
N GLY A 160 36.96 11.09 -24.14
CA GLY A 160 37.21 11.58 -22.82
C GLY A 160 36.50 10.80 -21.72
N TYR A 161 35.23 10.41 -21.95
CA TYR A 161 34.51 9.54 -21.03
C TYR A 161 35.11 8.14 -20.90
N LEU A 162 35.67 7.58 -21.98
CA LEU A 162 36.36 6.28 -21.91
C LEU A 162 37.72 6.39 -21.19
N ASP A 163 38.40 7.53 -21.30
CA ASP A 163 39.62 7.79 -20.52
C ASP A 163 39.29 7.97 -19.03
N ASP A 164 38.16 8.65 -18.71
CA ASP A 164 37.66 8.75 -17.34
C ASP A 164 37.27 7.38 -16.78
N TYR A 165 36.57 6.56 -17.57
CA TYR A 165 36.25 5.18 -17.23
C TYR A 165 37.50 4.39 -16.84
N SER A 166 38.52 4.36 -17.70
CA SER A 166 39.79 3.67 -17.41
C SER A 166 40.45 4.19 -16.12
N THR A 167 40.47 5.51 -15.93
CA THR A 167 41.04 6.13 -14.74
C THR A 167 40.30 5.74 -13.44
N TYR A 168 38.97 5.66 -13.47
CA TYR A 168 38.18 5.26 -12.30
C TYR A 168 38.19 3.78 -12.07
N ASP A 169 38.26 2.97 -13.14
CA ASP A 169 38.38 1.51 -13.06
C ASP A 169 39.71 1.11 -12.40
N ASP A 170 40.82 1.70 -12.84
CA ASP A 170 42.15 1.52 -12.20
C ASP A 170 42.11 1.87 -10.70
N LYS A 171 41.49 3.01 -10.34
CA LYS A 171 41.35 3.40 -8.92
C LYS A 171 40.47 2.46 -8.12
N ALA A 172 39.44 1.89 -8.75
CA ALA A 172 38.59 0.90 -8.10
C ALA A 172 39.38 -0.39 -7.82
N ASP A 173 40.18 -0.84 -8.80
CA ASP A 173 41.01 -2.02 -8.62
C ASP A 173 42.07 -1.81 -7.54
N ASP A 174 42.72 -0.62 -7.48
CA ASP A 174 43.64 -0.25 -6.42
C ASP A 174 42.98 -0.30 -5.04
N ALA A 175 41.80 0.34 -4.90
CA ALA A 175 41.04 0.35 -3.64
C ALA A 175 40.57 -1.08 -3.22
N LEU A 176 40.24 -1.91 -4.19
CA LEU A 176 39.89 -3.30 -3.92
C LEU A 176 41.11 -4.11 -3.44
N TYR A 177 42.27 -3.88 -4.06
CA TYR A 177 43.52 -4.54 -3.67
C TYR A 177 43.96 -4.10 -2.27
N ASP A 178 43.84 -2.81 -1.93
CA ASP A 178 44.12 -2.31 -0.59
C ASP A 178 43.21 -2.96 0.46
N ALA A 179 41.90 -3.05 0.18
CA ALA A 179 40.95 -3.73 1.07
C ALA A 179 41.32 -5.22 1.19
N TYR A 180 41.66 -5.90 0.10
CA TYR A 180 42.08 -7.30 0.08
C TYR A 180 43.28 -7.55 0.95
N SER A 181 44.35 -6.71 0.82
CA SER A 181 45.59 -6.88 1.55
C SER A 181 45.46 -6.49 3.01
N ASP A 182 44.88 -5.32 3.30
CA ASP A 182 44.91 -4.70 4.62
C ASP A 182 43.82 -5.18 5.57
N LYS A 183 42.65 -5.54 5.00
CA LYS A 183 41.49 -5.89 5.83
C LYS A 183 41.16 -7.36 5.81
N TYR A 184 41.38 -8.02 4.67
CA TYR A 184 41.04 -9.43 4.49
C TYR A 184 42.26 -10.37 4.50
N ASP A 185 43.47 -9.85 4.80
CA ASP A 185 44.72 -10.62 4.89
C ASP A 185 45.01 -11.48 3.64
N GLY A 186 44.59 -11.03 2.46
CA GLY A 186 44.72 -11.77 1.22
C GLY A 186 43.75 -12.96 1.06
N ASP A 187 42.64 -12.98 1.80
CA ASP A 187 41.62 -14.03 1.77
C ASP A 187 40.51 -13.65 0.79
N GLU A 188 40.52 -14.26 -0.39
CA GLU A 188 39.54 -14.02 -1.47
C GLU A 188 38.10 -14.37 -1.08
N ASP A 189 37.91 -15.41 -0.28
CA ASP A 189 36.58 -15.85 0.15
C ASP A 189 35.95 -14.78 1.07
N LYS A 190 36.73 -14.22 2.01
CA LYS A 190 36.25 -13.16 2.90
C LYS A 190 35.93 -11.88 2.12
N LEU A 191 36.77 -11.49 1.18
CA LEU A 191 36.51 -10.33 0.31
C LEU A 191 35.24 -10.56 -0.51
N GLY A 192 35.09 -11.73 -1.12
CA GLY A 192 33.90 -12.11 -1.88
C GLY A 192 32.62 -12.07 -1.05
N ASP A 193 32.67 -12.59 0.18
CA ASP A 193 31.54 -12.53 1.13
C ASP A 193 31.17 -11.10 1.52
N ALA A 194 32.18 -10.22 1.69
CA ALA A 194 31.96 -8.82 2.00
C ALA A 194 31.28 -8.07 0.84
N ILE A 195 31.79 -8.23 -0.38
CA ILE A 195 31.19 -7.67 -1.61
C ILE A 195 29.75 -8.18 -1.77
N ALA A 196 29.52 -9.48 -1.63
CA ALA A 196 28.19 -10.06 -1.71
C ALA A 196 27.24 -9.50 -0.64
N THR A 197 27.76 -9.20 0.57
CA THR A 197 26.96 -8.60 1.64
C THR A 197 26.57 -7.15 1.31
N VAL A 198 27.48 -6.37 0.73
CA VAL A 198 27.20 -5.01 0.25
C VAL A 198 26.13 -5.04 -0.83
N THR A 199 26.28 -5.87 -1.85
CA THR A 199 25.31 -5.99 -2.96
C THR A 199 23.92 -6.44 -2.46
N ARG A 200 23.86 -7.40 -1.52
CA ARG A 200 22.59 -7.80 -0.87
C ARG A 200 21.95 -6.65 -0.11
N THR A 201 22.75 -5.83 0.57
CA THR A 201 22.29 -4.67 1.33
C THR A 201 21.79 -3.56 0.40
N GLY A 202 22.48 -3.28 -0.71
CA GLY A 202 22.04 -2.32 -1.75
C GLY A 202 20.68 -2.71 -2.32
N THR A 203 20.54 -3.97 -2.76
CA THR A 203 19.26 -4.51 -3.23
C THR A 203 18.17 -4.43 -2.15
N ALA A 204 18.50 -4.66 -0.89
CA ALA A 204 17.58 -4.53 0.23
C ALA A 204 17.08 -3.09 0.43
N LEU A 205 17.98 -2.11 0.37
CA LEU A 205 17.64 -0.69 0.48
C LEU A 205 16.73 -0.25 -0.67
N TRP A 206 17.08 -0.59 -1.89
CA TRP A 206 16.27 -0.30 -3.07
C TRP A 206 14.86 -0.90 -2.99
N SER A 207 14.77 -2.19 -2.65
CA SER A 207 13.49 -2.88 -2.47
C SER A 207 12.65 -2.27 -1.34
N ALA A 208 13.31 -1.84 -0.24
CA ALA A 208 12.66 -1.20 0.89
C ALA A 208 11.99 0.13 0.50
N VAL A 209 12.67 0.95 -0.30
CA VAL A 209 12.12 2.23 -0.79
C VAL A 209 10.89 1.99 -1.66
N ILE A 210 10.96 1.08 -2.61
CA ILE A 210 9.81 0.76 -3.50
C ILE A 210 8.63 0.21 -2.69
N ALA A 211 8.90 -0.77 -1.80
CA ALA A 211 7.86 -1.37 -0.96
C ALA A 211 7.21 -0.34 -0.02
N LEU A 212 8.00 0.58 0.56
CA LEU A 212 7.51 1.67 1.38
C LEU A 212 6.44 2.47 0.65
N PHE A 213 6.73 2.93 -0.57
CA PHE A 213 5.79 3.77 -1.31
C PHE A 213 4.56 3.00 -1.79
N ILE A 214 4.70 1.75 -2.22
CA ILE A 214 3.54 0.92 -2.57
C ILE A 214 2.64 0.74 -1.33
N GLY A 215 3.20 0.40 -0.17
CA GLY A 215 2.47 0.23 1.08
C GLY A 215 1.84 1.53 1.59
N LEU A 216 2.58 2.65 1.51
CA LEU A 216 2.11 4.00 1.85
C LEU A 216 0.84 4.35 1.07
N PHE A 217 0.90 4.25 -0.26
CA PHE A 217 -0.21 4.64 -1.11
C PHE A 217 -1.40 3.68 -1.02
N LEU A 218 -1.17 2.38 -0.87
CA LEU A 218 -2.25 1.44 -0.58
C LEU A 218 -2.95 1.77 0.76
N GLY A 219 -2.18 2.16 1.78
CA GLY A 219 -2.72 2.64 3.05
C GLY A 219 -3.54 3.92 2.92
N ILE A 220 -3.04 4.92 2.14
CA ILE A 220 -3.79 6.14 1.82
C ILE A 220 -5.10 5.77 1.11
N GLY A 221 -5.03 4.91 0.10
CA GLY A 221 -6.20 4.46 -0.67
C GLY A 221 -7.29 3.84 0.19
N GLU A 222 -6.90 3.02 1.16
CA GLU A 222 -7.81 2.42 2.13
C GLU A 222 -8.49 3.51 2.99
N GLY A 223 -7.72 4.47 3.52
CA GLY A 223 -8.27 5.56 4.34
C GLY A 223 -9.20 6.49 3.56
N VAL A 224 -8.83 6.86 2.34
CA VAL A 224 -9.65 7.66 1.43
C VAL A 224 -10.95 6.94 1.06
N TYR A 225 -10.89 5.62 0.84
CA TYR A 225 -12.08 4.82 0.56
C TYR A 225 -13.08 4.87 1.72
N TYR A 226 -12.60 4.84 2.97
CA TYR A 226 -13.44 4.95 4.17
C TYR A 226 -13.79 6.39 4.56
N GLY A 227 -13.34 7.40 3.81
CA GLY A 227 -13.78 8.79 3.94
C GLY A 227 -13.21 9.54 5.16
N SER A 228 -12.08 9.13 5.72
CA SER A 228 -11.46 9.79 6.88
C SER A 228 -9.99 10.13 6.63
N LYS A 229 -9.64 11.42 6.77
CA LYS A 229 -8.25 11.90 6.65
C LYS A 229 -7.34 11.29 7.73
N GLU A 230 -7.82 11.21 8.97
CA GLU A 230 -7.08 10.63 10.09
C GLU A 230 -6.76 9.15 9.83
N LYS A 231 -7.73 8.40 9.29
CA LYS A 231 -7.52 7.00 8.90
C LYS A 231 -6.54 6.89 7.74
N ALA A 232 -6.61 7.81 6.76
CA ALA A 232 -5.68 7.80 5.64
C ALA A 232 -4.24 7.94 6.14
N VAL A 233 -3.97 8.88 7.06
CA VAL A 233 -2.64 9.05 7.68
C VAL A 233 -2.23 7.80 8.48
N LYS A 234 -3.10 7.31 9.36
CA LYS A 234 -2.81 6.13 10.18
C LYS A 234 -2.51 4.89 9.31
N TYR A 235 -3.32 4.65 8.30
CA TYR A 235 -3.17 3.50 7.42
C TYR A 235 -1.96 3.63 6.49
N ALA A 236 -1.65 4.86 6.06
CA ALA A 236 -0.44 5.17 5.33
C ALA A 236 0.81 4.84 6.14
N LEU A 237 0.86 5.25 7.43
CA LEU A 237 2.00 4.97 8.31
C LEU A 237 2.17 3.46 8.58
N ILE A 238 1.07 2.74 8.81
CA ILE A 238 1.12 1.27 8.97
C ILE A 238 1.61 0.63 7.67
N GLY A 239 1.02 1.01 6.54
CA GLY A 239 1.40 0.50 5.22
C GLY A 239 2.88 0.76 4.91
N ALA A 240 3.35 1.98 5.11
CA ALA A 240 4.74 2.38 4.89
C ALA A 240 5.72 1.61 5.80
N GLY A 241 5.47 1.63 7.11
CA GLY A 241 6.40 1.06 8.10
C GLY A 241 6.57 -0.45 7.94
N VAL A 242 5.46 -1.19 7.81
CA VAL A 242 5.51 -2.65 7.63
C VAL A 242 6.11 -3.01 6.28
N SER A 243 5.73 -2.30 5.20
CA SER A 243 6.25 -2.58 3.86
C SER A 243 7.73 -2.23 3.74
N LEU A 244 8.21 -1.15 4.38
CA LEU A 244 9.63 -0.80 4.45
C LEU A 244 10.46 -1.95 5.07
N ALA A 245 10.05 -2.41 6.26
CA ALA A 245 10.79 -3.46 6.97
C ALA A 245 10.84 -4.77 6.20
N ILE A 246 9.68 -5.21 5.65
CA ILE A 246 9.61 -6.45 4.89
C ILE A 246 10.24 -6.29 3.51
N GLY A 247 10.15 -5.10 2.88
CA GLY A 247 10.84 -4.78 1.63
C GLY A 247 12.35 -4.94 1.76
N PHE A 248 12.92 -4.45 2.87
CA PHE A 248 14.35 -4.64 3.16
C PHE A 248 14.72 -6.12 3.28
N VAL A 249 14.00 -6.87 4.12
CA VAL A 249 14.25 -8.31 4.31
C VAL A 249 14.09 -9.07 2.98
N SER A 250 13.04 -8.77 2.21
CA SER A 250 12.79 -9.46 0.96
C SER A 250 13.85 -9.19 -0.10
N GLY A 251 14.33 -7.92 -0.21
CA GLY A 251 15.40 -7.56 -1.14
C GLY A 251 16.71 -8.27 -0.81
N TYR A 252 17.06 -8.33 0.49
CA TYR A 252 18.25 -9.05 0.95
C TYR A 252 18.17 -10.55 0.62
N LEU A 253 17.03 -11.19 0.93
CA LEU A 253 16.80 -12.60 0.63
C LEU A 253 16.73 -12.88 -0.87
N ALA A 254 16.11 -11.98 -1.65
CA ALA A 254 16.03 -12.13 -3.10
C ALA A 254 17.41 -12.12 -3.74
N GLN A 255 18.28 -11.19 -3.34
CA GLN A 255 19.64 -11.12 -3.85
C GLN A 255 20.49 -12.33 -3.40
N TRP A 256 20.31 -12.76 -2.15
CA TRP A 256 20.98 -13.97 -1.64
C TRP A 256 20.57 -15.22 -2.44
N MET A 257 19.28 -15.38 -2.73
CA MET A 257 18.77 -16.47 -3.56
C MET A 257 19.28 -16.37 -5.00
N TYR A 258 19.28 -15.14 -5.55
CA TYR A 258 19.73 -14.89 -6.91
C TYR A 258 21.21 -15.29 -7.08
N SER A 259 22.09 -14.80 -6.20
CA SER A 259 23.51 -15.10 -6.23
C SER A 259 23.82 -16.57 -5.93
N GLY A 260 23.03 -17.24 -5.06
CA GLY A 260 23.31 -18.61 -4.62
C GLY A 260 22.69 -19.71 -5.49
N LEU A 261 21.60 -19.42 -6.22
CA LEU A 261 20.89 -20.40 -7.06
C LEU A 261 21.21 -20.29 -8.55
N LEU A 262 21.74 -19.14 -8.98
CA LEU A 262 22.08 -18.90 -10.37
C LEU A 262 23.58 -19.04 -10.54
N GLY A 263 24.01 -19.93 -11.42
CA GLY A 263 25.40 -20.00 -11.88
C GLY A 263 25.73 -18.83 -12.82
N ASP A 264 26.92 -18.85 -13.41
CA ASP A 264 27.45 -17.74 -14.22
C ASP A 264 26.65 -17.45 -15.50
N ASP A 265 25.85 -18.40 -16.00
CA ASP A 265 24.98 -18.22 -17.18
C ASP A 265 23.64 -18.96 -17.00
N PRO A 266 22.72 -18.40 -16.16
CA PRO A 266 21.46 -19.05 -15.91
C PRO A 266 20.52 -18.92 -17.11
N ALA A 267 19.79 -20.00 -17.43
CA ALA A 267 18.71 -19.94 -18.39
C ALA A 267 17.71 -18.84 -17.98
N ASP A 268 17.24 -18.04 -18.93
CA ASP A 268 16.31 -16.92 -18.75
C ASP A 268 15.11 -17.24 -17.87
N PHE A 269 14.52 -18.40 -18.06
CA PHE A 269 13.40 -18.86 -17.26
C PHE A 269 13.78 -19.05 -15.78
N THR A 270 14.96 -19.62 -15.52
CA THR A 270 15.43 -19.83 -14.13
C THR A 270 15.70 -18.52 -13.43
N ALA A 271 16.35 -17.57 -14.10
CA ALA A 271 16.60 -16.22 -13.59
C ALA A 271 15.28 -15.48 -13.30
N ALA A 272 14.31 -15.53 -14.23
CA ALA A 272 12.99 -14.94 -14.06
C ALA A 272 12.22 -15.57 -12.88
N PHE A 273 12.28 -16.90 -12.76
CA PHE A 273 11.59 -17.63 -11.68
C PHE A 273 12.17 -17.31 -10.31
N VAL A 274 13.49 -17.33 -10.15
CA VAL A 274 14.16 -16.98 -8.88
C VAL A 274 13.88 -15.54 -8.49
N ARG A 275 13.91 -14.61 -9.45
CA ARG A 275 13.52 -13.21 -9.21
C ARG A 275 12.07 -13.11 -8.78
N GLY A 276 11.17 -13.83 -9.45
CA GLY A 276 9.76 -13.91 -9.05
C GLY A 276 9.57 -14.37 -7.61
N LEU A 277 10.32 -15.40 -7.17
CA LEU A 277 10.28 -15.87 -5.77
C LEU A 277 10.76 -14.81 -4.77
N GLY A 278 11.87 -14.12 -5.06
CA GLY A 278 12.36 -13.03 -4.20
C GLY A 278 11.33 -11.92 -4.05
N TRP A 279 10.72 -11.50 -5.15
CA TRP A 279 9.71 -10.43 -5.13
C TRP A 279 8.39 -10.89 -4.51
N ALA A 280 8.06 -12.17 -4.57
CA ALA A 280 6.90 -12.73 -3.88
C ALA A 280 6.95 -12.47 -2.36
N ILE A 281 8.13 -12.52 -1.74
CA ILE A 281 8.32 -12.22 -0.32
C ILE A 281 7.99 -10.74 -0.04
N MET A 282 8.42 -9.82 -0.90
CA MET A 282 8.09 -8.39 -0.79
C MET A 282 6.58 -8.16 -0.91
N GLY A 283 5.95 -8.78 -1.91
CA GLY A 283 4.50 -8.68 -2.10
C GLY A 283 3.69 -9.27 -0.95
N LEU A 284 4.15 -10.38 -0.37
CA LEU A 284 3.57 -10.94 0.85
C LEU A 284 3.57 -9.91 1.98
N GLY A 285 4.69 -9.21 2.18
CA GLY A 285 4.82 -8.17 3.19
C GLY A 285 3.91 -6.97 2.96
N ILE A 286 3.81 -6.49 1.72
CA ILE A 286 2.87 -5.42 1.36
C ILE A 286 1.43 -5.87 1.64
N GLY A 287 1.09 -7.12 1.31
CA GLY A 287 -0.23 -7.70 1.61
C GLY A 287 -0.50 -7.80 3.11
N VAL A 288 0.50 -8.21 3.93
CA VAL A 288 0.41 -8.18 5.41
C VAL A 288 0.15 -6.76 5.89
N ALA A 289 0.88 -5.76 5.39
CA ALA A 289 0.71 -4.36 5.76
C ALA A 289 -0.73 -3.88 5.53
N VAL A 290 -1.29 -4.15 4.34
CA VAL A 290 -2.69 -3.83 4.01
C VAL A 290 -3.68 -4.60 4.88
N GLY A 291 -3.39 -5.88 5.18
CA GLY A 291 -4.19 -6.71 6.07
C GLY A 291 -4.24 -6.19 7.49
N LEU A 292 -3.12 -5.67 8.02
CA LEU A 292 -2.98 -5.13 9.38
C LEU A 292 -3.71 -3.80 9.59
N ILE A 293 -4.06 -3.08 8.53
CA ILE A 293 -4.88 -1.87 8.61
C ILE A 293 -6.19 -2.13 9.38
N LYS A 294 -6.79 -3.30 9.18
CA LYS A 294 -7.94 -3.81 9.91
C LYS A 294 -7.69 -5.29 10.22
N PRO A 295 -7.17 -5.61 11.41
CA PRO A 295 -6.60 -6.92 11.68
C PRO A 295 -7.67 -8.01 11.85
N GLU A 296 -8.10 -8.58 10.75
CA GLU A 296 -8.86 -9.84 10.69
C GLU A 296 -7.99 -10.95 10.10
N LYS A 297 -7.94 -12.10 10.72
CA LYS A 297 -7.10 -13.25 10.29
C LYS A 297 -7.31 -13.60 8.81
N LYS A 298 -8.58 -13.66 8.36
CA LYS A 298 -8.92 -13.96 6.95
C LYS A 298 -8.44 -12.86 6.02
N ARG A 299 -8.63 -11.58 6.39
CA ARG A 299 -8.20 -10.44 5.58
C ARG A 299 -6.68 -10.41 5.44
N ILE A 300 -5.94 -10.57 6.54
CA ILE A 300 -4.47 -10.62 6.51
C ILE A 300 -4.02 -11.74 5.58
N LEU A 301 -4.54 -12.97 5.76
CA LEU A 301 -4.17 -14.12 4.93
C LEU A 301 -4.43 -13.86 3.43
N PHE A 302 -5.63 -13.39 3.08
CA PHE A 302 -5.97 -13.18 1.67
C PHE A 302 -5.22 -12.00 1.05
N CYS A 303 -5.03 -10.89 1.77
CA CYS A 303 -4.21 -9.78 1.28
C CYS A 303 -2.75 -10.22 1.08
N SER A 304 -2.20 -11.01 2.01
CA SER A 304 -0.84 -11.53 1.90
C SER A 304 -0.67 -12.47 0.68
N LEU A 305 -1.60 -13.37 0.46
CA LEU A 305 -1.60 -14.24 -0.72
C LEU A 305 -1.75 -13.45 -2.01
N GLY A 306 -2.59 -12.40 -2.02
CA GLY A 306 -2.76 -11.52 -3.17
C GLY A 306 -1.50 -10.76 -3.53
N GLY A 307 -0.85 -10.20 -2.52
CA GLY A 307 0.44 -9.52 -2.68
C GLY A 307 1.52 -10.47 -3.18
N LEU A 308 1.63 -11.67 -2.57
CA LEU A 308 2.59 -12.71 -2.95
C LEU A 308 2.44 -13.09 -4.44
N VAL A 309 1.22 -13.45 -4.85
CA VAL A 309 0.97 -13.87 -6.24
C VAL A 309 1.20 -12.72 -7.22
N GLY A 310 0.73 -11.51 -6.89
CA GLY A 310 0.92 -10.33 -7.74
C GLY A 310 2.39 -9.99 -7.94
N ALA A 311 3.17 -9.99 -6.86
CA ALA A 311 4.60 -9.70 -6.92
C ALA A 311 5.41 -10.82 -7.59
N PHE A 312 5.03 -12.09 -7.37
CA PHE A 312 5.65 -13.21 -8.09
C PHE A 312 5.52 -13.04 -9.60
N VAL A 313 4.30 -12.80 -10.09
CA VAL A 313 4.07 -12.61 -11.54
C VAL A 313 4.79 -11.37 -12.04
N GLY A 314 4.77 -10.26 -11.30
CA GLY A 314 5.48 -9.04 -11.66
C GLY A 314 7.00 -9.25 -11.75
N GLY A 315 7.59 -9.90 -10.76
CA GLY A 315 9.02 -10.22 -10.73
C GLY A 315 9.45 -11.21 -11.81
N PHE A 316 8.59 -12.19 -12.10
CA PHE A 316 8.82 -13.12 -13.21
C PHE A 316 8.83 -12.40 -14.56
N LEU A 317 7.91 -11.46 -14.77
CA LEU A 317 7.82 -10.71 -16.03
C LEU A 317 8.93 -9.66 -16.18
N PHE A 318 9.57 -9.24 -15.08
CA PHE A 318 10.59 -8.19 -15.08
C PHE A 318 11.69 -8.43 -16.12
N ASN A 319 12.30 -9.61 -16.13
CA ASN A 319 13.37 -9.95 -17.06
C ASN A 319 12.94 -9.84 -18.52
N TYR A 320 11.69 -10.23 -18.82
CA TYR A 320 11.17 -10.17 -20.19
C TYR A 320 10.88 -8.72 -20.62
N VAL A 321 10.42 -7.89 -19.69
CA VAL A 321 10.20 -6.45 -19.94
C VAL A 321 11.53 -5.76 -20.23
N CYS A 322 12.57 -6.03 -19.42
CA CYS A 322 13.91 -5.46 -19.63
C CYS A 322 14.55 -5.87 -20.96
N LYS A 323 14.24 -7.06 -21.48
CA LYS A 323 14.71 -7.48 -22.80
C LYS A 323 14.03 -6.79 -23.99
N VAL A 324 12.81 -6.32 -23.80
CA VAL A 324 12.01 -5.70 -24.88
C VAL A 324 12.25 -4.19 -24.97
N ILE A 325 12.57 -3.55 -23.84
CA ILE A 325 12.76 -2.09 -23.75
C ILE A 325 14.25 -1.80 -23.69
N PRO A 326 14.84 -1.15 -24.71
CA PRO A 326 16.29 -0.94 -24.80
C PRO A 326 16.87 -0.03 -23.70
N ASN A 327 16.08 0.93 -23.19
CA ASN A 327 16.53 1.84 -22.14
C ASN A 327 16.29 1.22 -20.75
N ASP A 328 17.35 0.94 -20.01
CA ASP A 328 17.32 0.25 -18.72
C ASP A 328 16.48 0.93 -17.65
N VAL A 329 16.58 2.26 -17.53
CA VAL A 329 15.80 3.01 -16.55
C VAL A 329 14.31 2.91 -16.86
N VAL A 330 13.96 3.08 -18.15
CA VAL A 330 12.56 2.96 -18.60
C VAL A 330 12.06 1.52 -18.43
N ALA A 331 12.88 0.52 -18.76
CA ALA A 331 12.55 -0.89 -18.61
C ALA A 331 12.25 -1.25 -17.15
N ARG A 332 13.14 -0.86 -16.23
CA ARG A 332 12.96 -1.03 -14.78
C ARG A 332 11.69 -0.33 -14.30
N GLY A 333 11.48 0.93 -14.71
CA GLY A 333 10.29 1.69 -14.33
C GLY A 333 8.99 1.02 -14.77
N VAL A 334 8.92 0.59 -16.04
CA VAL A 334 7.74 -0.12 -16.58
C VAL A 334 7.50 -1.43 -15.83
N ALA A 335 8.56 -2.21 -15.58
CA ALA A 335 8.45 -3.48 -14.88
C ALA A 335 7.94 -3.32 -13.44
N ILE A 336 8.45 -2.31 -12.71
CA ILE A 336 8.00 -2.00 -11.33
C ILE A 336 6.55 -1.52 -11.32
N VAL A 337 6.14 -0.71 -12.29
CA VAL A 337 4.75 -0.27 -12.43
C VAL A 337 3.82 -1.48 -12.70
N ILE A 338 4.21 -2.39 -13.60
CA ILE A 338 3.47 -3.64 -13.84
C ILE A 338 3.36 -4.46 -12.55
N MET A 339 4.45 -4.62 -11.81
CA MET A 339 4.46 -5.32 -10.53
C MET A 339 3.51 -4.66 -9.53
N GLY A 340 3.56 -3.34 -9.36
CA GLY A 340 2.67 -2.61 -8.48
C GLY A 340 1.19 -2.81 -8.84
N ILE A 341 0.85 -2.77 -10.12
CA ILE A 341 -0.49 -3.07 -10.64
C ILE A 341 -0.92 -4.48 -10.22
N LEU A 342 -0.06 -5.49 -10.44
CA LEU A 342 -0.37 -6.89 -10.14
C LEU A 342 -0.53 -7.12 -8.63
N ILE A 343 0.30 -6.49 -7.78
CA ILE A 343 0.14 -6.51 -6.33
C ILE A 343 -1.21 -5.89 -5.94
N GLY A 344 -1.53 -4.70 -6.47
CA GLY A 344 -2.77 -4.00 -6.17
C GLY A 344 -4.02 -4.78 -6.59
N VAL A 345 -3.98 -5.39 -7.77
CA VAL A 345 -5.05 -6.27 -8.27
C VAL A 345 -5.15 -7.52 -7.39
N GLY A 346 -4.03 -8.19 -7.09
CA GLY A 346 -4.00 -9.39 -6.27
C GLY A 346 -4.57 -9.15 -4.88
N VAL A 347 -4.10 -8.11 -4.19
CA VAL A 347 -4.62 -7.70 -2.87
C VAL A 347 -6.11 -7.36 -2.95
N GLY A 348 -6.51 -6.55 -3.93
CA GLY A 348 -7.91 -6.13 -4.09
C GLY A 348 -8.86 -7.28 -4.42
N LEU A 349 -8.46 -8.20 -5.30
CA LEU A 349 -9.26 -9.39 -5.64
C LEU A 349 -9.44 -10.32 -4.44
N LEU A 350 -8.33 -10.66 -3.77
CA LEU A 350 -8.40 -11.61 -2.66
C LEU A 350 -9.08 -11.02 -1.42
N GLU A 351 -9.01 -9.69 -1.20
CA GLU A 351 -9.82 -9.02 -0.19
C GLU A 351 -11.33 -9.25 -0.43
N GLN A 352 -11.79 -9.29 -1.69
CA GLN A 352 -13.19 -9.61 -2.00
C GLN A 352 -13.57 -11.04 -1.58
N PHE A 353 -12.63 -11.98 -1.66
CA PHE A 353 -12.89 -13.35 -1.18
C PHE A 353 -12.88 -13.46 0.35
N ALA A 354 -12.20 -12.55 1.05
CA ALA A 354 -12.20 -12.52 2.52
C ALA A 354 -13.50 -12.00 3.13
N LYS A 355 -14.37 -11.33 2.36
CA LYS A 355 -15.64 -10.78 2.85
C LYS A 355 -16.50 -11.87 3.47
N ALA A 356 -16.83 -11.73 4.76
CA ALA A 356 -17.83 -12.55 5.43
C ALA A 356 -19.19 -11.85 5.42
N ALA A 357 -19.22 -10.54 5.71
CA ALA A 357 -20.40 -9.68 5.63
C ALA A 357 -20.00 -8.28 5.12
N TRP A 358 -20.93 -7.60 4.46
CA TRP A 358 -20.74 -6.24 3.97
C TRP A 358 -22.05 -5.46 3.88
N LEU A 359 -21.93 -4.13 3.93
CA LEU A 359 -23.02 -3.19 3.70
C LEU A 359 -22.83 -2.56 2.32
N LYS A 360 -23.86 -2.63 1.48
CA LYS A 360 -23.89 -1.94 0.19
C LYS A 360 -24.78 -0.72 0.28
N VAL A 361 -24.24 0.45 -0.01
CA VAL A 361 -25.04 1.68 -0.08
C VAL A 361 -25.85 1.65 -1.37
N ILE A 362 -27.18 1.66 -1.23
CA ILE A 362 -28.12 1.66 -2.36
C ILE A 362 -28.78 3.02 -2.57
N ARG A 363 -28.63 3.94 -1.62
CA ARG A 363 -29.12 5.31 -1.70
C ARG A 363 -28.28 6.23 -0.82
N GLY A 364 -28.08 7.46 -1.25
CA GLY A 364 -27.35 8.51 -0.58
C GLY A 364 -26.07 8.90 -1.31
N GLU A 365 -25.31 9.83 -0.75
CA GLU A 365 -24.09 10.38 -1.36
C GLU A 365 -23.00 9.36 -1.68
N PHE A 366 -23.05 8.19 -1.07
CA PHE A 366 -22.08 7.12 -1.26
C PHE A 366 -22.67 5.91 -2.01
N GLU A 367 -23.71 6.13 -2.82
CA GLU A 367 -24.37 5.06 -3.58
C GLU A 367 -23.37 4.22 -4.39
N GLY A 368 -23.56 2.90 -4.33
CA GLY A 368 -22.70 1.91 -4.97
C GLY A 368 -21.46 1.51 -4.17
N LYS A 369 -21.11 2.23 -3.06
CA LYS A 369 -20.01 1.79 -2.18
C LYS A 369 -20.41 0.55 -1.37
N GLU A 370 -19.40 -0.28 -1.12
CA GLU A 370 -19.51 -1.45 -0.25
C GLU A 370 -18.52 -1.34 0.90
N TYR A 371 -19.04 -1.46 2.11
CA TYR A 371 -18.25 -1.41 3.33
C TYR A 371 -18.22 -2.79 3.99
N LEU A 372 -17.04 -3.27 4.35
CA LEU A 372 -16.89 -4.53 5.08
C LEU A 372 -17.44 -4.40 6.50
N VAL A 373 -18.16 -5.42 6.94
CA VAL A 373 -18.55 -5.58 8.35
C VAL A 373 -17.57 -6.56 8.99
N PHE A 374 -16.95 -6.13 10.07
CA PHE A 374 -15.89 -6.87 10.74
C PHE A 374 -16.42 -7.75 11.88
N ALA A 375 -15.62 -8.72 12.31
CA ALA A 375 -15.95 -9.57 13.45
C ALA A 375 -16.01 -8.79 14.79
N GLY A 376 -15.29 -7.66 14.87
CA GLY A 376 -15.42 -6.72 15.99
C GLY A 376 -16.59 -5.75 15.80
N THR A 377 -16.56 -4.62 16.52
CA THR A 377 -17.55 -3.56 16.36
C THR A 377 -17.32 -2.78 15.07
N THR A 378 -18.33 -2.73 14.21
CA THR A 378 -18.38 -1.86 13.02
C THR A 378 -19.28 -0.67 13.35
N SER A 379 -18.67 0.47 13.70
CA SER A 379 -19.40 1.70 14.02
C SER A 379 -19.73 2.50 12.76
N ILE A 380 -20.92 3.10 12.73
CA ILE A 380 -21.44 3.89 11.62
C ILE A 380 -21.84 5.26 12.14
N GLY A 381 -21.39 6.33 11.50
CA GLY A 381 -21.72 7.70 11.87
C GLY A 381 -21.11 8.71 10.89
N ASN A 382 -21.34 10.01 11.13
CA ASN A 382 -20.76 11.06 10.30
C ASN A 382 -19.36 11.52 10.77
N ASN A 383 -18.95 11.19 12.02
CA ASN A 383 -17.63 11.52 12.54
C ASN A 383 -16.56 10.57 11.99
N GLY A 384 -15.37 11.11 11.68
CA GLY A 384 -14.22 10.37 11.15
C GLY A 384 -13.71 9.21 12.02
N LYS A 385 -14.04 9.20 13.31
CA LYS A 385 -13.68 8.12 14.25
C LYS A 385 -14.42 6.80 13.98
N ASN A 386 -15.60 6.83 13.36
CA ASN A 386 -16.39 5.62 13.08
C ASN A 386 -15.70 4.70 12.05
N THR A 387 -16.03 3.42 12.08
CA THR A 387 -15.54 2.45 11.07
C THR A 387 -16.06 2.82 9.67
N ILE A 388 -17.35 3.11 9.54
CA ILE A 388 -17.99 3.58 8.32
C ILE A 388 -18.41 5.02 8.53
N VAL A 389 -17.89 5.93 7.70
CA VAL A 389 -18.13 7.37 7.85
C VAL A 389 -19.02 7.85 6.72
N LEU A 390 -20.20 8.35 7.09
CA LEU A 390 -21.20 8.93 6.17
C LEU A 390 -21.18 10.47 6.30
N PHE A 391 -20.00 11.08 6.15
CA PHE A 391 -19.72 12.49 6.48
C PHE A 391 -20.53 13.51 5.66
N LYS A 392 -21.10 13.14 4.53
CA LYS A 392 -21.91 14.02 3.69
C LYS A 392 -23.39 14.01 4.07
N ASP A 393 -23.83 13.05 4.89
CA ASP A 393 -25.21 12.93 5.32
C ASP A 393 -25.39 13.60 6.69
N LYS A 394 -25.91 14.83 6.67
CA LYS A 394 -26.08 15.65 7.88
C LYS A 394 -27.12 15.09 8.88
N LEU A 395 -27.99 14.17 8.45
CA LEU A 395 -28.96 13.52 9.32
C LEU A 395 -28.39 12.29 10.05
N VAL A 396 -27.17 11.89 9.70
CA VAL A 396 -26.45 10.82 10.39
C VAL A 396 -25.74 11.42 11.62
N GLY A 397 -26.03 10.91 12.79
CA GLY A 397 -25.37 11.35 14.03
C GLY A 397 -23.86 11.06 14.05
N PRO A 398 -23.10 11.74 14.93
CA PRO A 398 -21.64 11.53 15.05
C PRO A 398 -21.26 10.06 15.26
N HIS A 399 -21.99 9.35 16.09
CA HIS A 399 -21.96 7.90 16.27
C HIS A 399 -23.42 7.44 16.23
N HIS A 400 -23.85 6.83 15.10
CA HIS A 400 -25.25 6.59 14.83
C HIS A 400 -25.71 5.20 15.27
N CYS A 401 -24.99 4.17 14.84
CA CYS A 401 -25.27 2.80 15.22
C CYS A 401 -23.99 1.93 15.11
N ASP A 402 -24.03 0.81 15.82
CA ASP A 402 -22.99 -0.22 15.82
C ASP A 402 -23.52 -1.54 15.26
N ILE A 403 -22.67 -2.24 14.53
CA ILE A 403 -22.90 -3.63 14.14
C ILE A 403 -21.81 -4.48 14.82
N THR A 404 -22.24 -5.44 15.63
CA THR A 404 -21.35 -6.38 16.33
C THR A 404 -21.65 -7.82 15.93
N LEU A 405 -20.63 -8.67 15.92
CA LEU A 405 -20.79 -10.10 15.74
C LEU A 405 -20.99 -10.75 17.12
N ASP A 406 -22.16 -11.28 17.37
CA ASP A 406 -22.53 -12.02 18.59
C ASP A 406 -22.70 -13.51 18.23
N GLY A 407 -21.73 -14.31 18.56
CA GLY A 407 -21.62 -15.69 18.08
C GLY A 407 -21.51 -15.76 16.55
N SER A 408 -22.57 -16.25 15.89
CA SER A 408 -22.68 -16.31 14.43
C SER A 408 -23.61 -15.24 13.83
N LYS A 409 -24.17 -14.34 14.66
CA LYS A 409 -25.21 -13.38 14.25
C LYS A 409 -24.65 -11.96 14.29
N TYR A 410 -24.92 -11.20 13.26
CA TYR A 410 -24.64 -9.77 13.25
C TYR A 410 -25.78 -9.01 13.90
N VAL A 411 -25.48 -8.23 14.91
CA VAL A 411 -26.45 -7.47 15.70
C VAL A 411 -26.20 -5.99 15.49
N LEU A 412 -27.20 -5.29 14.96
CA LEU A 412 -27.23 -3.84 14.88
C LEU A 412 -27.80 -3.27 16.17
N THR A 413 -27.17 -2.22 16.72
CA THR A 413 -27.60 -1.48 17.89
C THR A 413 -27.59 0.01 17.55
N ASP A 414 -28.73 0.69 17.76
CA ASP A 414 -28.83 2.16 17.64
C ASP A 414 -28.15 2.83 18.83
N CYS A 415 -27.43 3.93 18.58
CA CYS A 415 -26.70 4.66 19.62
C CYS A 415 -27.49 5.85 20.18
N GLY A 416 -28.81 5.85 20.03
CA GLY A 416 -29.69 6.85 20.63
C GLY A 416 -29.75 8.17 19.86
N THR A 417 -29.51 8.15 18.56
CA THR A 417 -29.57 9.36 17.74
C THR A 417 -31.01 9.85 17.55
N PRO A 418 -31.25 11.18 17.40
CA PRO A 418 -32.62 11.73 17.27
C PRO A 418 -33.41 11.09 16.13
N MET A 419 -32.78 10.84 14.96
CA MET A 419 -33.42 10.20 13.83
C MET A 419 -33.64 8.72 14.06
N GLY A 420 -32.77 8.07 14.85
CA GLY A 420 -32.73 6.63 15.09
C GLY A 420 -32.41 5.81 13.84
N THR A 421 -32.21 4.53 14.03
CA THR A 421 -31.92 3.57 12.96
C THR A 421 -33.19 2.82 12.57
N ILE A 422 -33.45 2.71 11.25
CA ILE A 422 -34.63 2.05 10.72
C ILE A 422 -34.17 0.81 9.94
N VAL A 423 -34.71 -0.36 10.30
CA VAL A 423 -34.44 -1.60 9.58
C VAL A 423 -35.76 -2.12 8.97
N ASN A 424 -35.79 -2.33 7.65
CA ASN A 424 -36.96 -2.78 6.92
C ASN A 424 -38.24 -2.00 7.21
N GLY A 425 -38.11 -0.65 7.40
CA GLY A 425 -39.23 0.25 7.68
C GLY A 425 -39.58 0.42 9.15
N GLN A 426 -38.98 -0.31 10.06
CA GLN A 426 -39.22 -0.22 11.49
C GLN A 426 -38.05 0.42 12.22
N LYS A 427 -38.34 1.41 13.09
CA LYS A 427 -37.32 1.99 13.97
C LYS A 427 -36.94 0.96 15.04
N VAL A 428 -35.64 0.72 15.19
CA VAL A 428 -35.12 -0.34 16.06
C VAL A 428 -34.06 0.22 17.01
N ALA A 429 -34.07 -0.20 18.26
CA ALA A 429 -32.97 0.01 19.19
C ALA A 429 -31.90 -1.10 19.03
N ARG A 430 -32.36 -2.33 18.76
CA ARG A 430 -31.48 -3.49 18.51
C ARG A 430 -32.16 -4.42 17.51
N HIS A 431 -31.38 -4.95 16.53
CA HIS A 431 -31.89 -5.86 15.51
C HIS A 431 -30.84 -6.90 15.10
N ILE A 432 -31.27 -8.15 14.94
CA ILE A 432 -30.41 -9.21 14.37
C ILE A 432 -30.49 -9.13 12.86
N LEU A 433 -29.40 -8.72 12.23
CA LEU A 433 -29.34 -8.55 10.78
C LEU A 433 -29.39 -9.89 10.03
N ARG A 434 -30.14 -9.89 8.96
CA ARG A 434 -30.28 -11.00 8.00
C ARG A 434 -29.87 -10.52 6.61
N GLN A 435 -29.52 -11.48 5.75
CA GLN A 435 -29.24 -11.20 4.34
C GLN A 435 -30.39 -10.41 3.70
N GLY A 436 -30.05 -9.27 3.10
CA GLY A 436 -31.00 -8.40 2.40
C GLY A 436 -31.66 -7.34 3.28
N ASP A 437 -31.38 -7.30 4.60
CA ASP A 437 -31.95 -6.26 5.48
C ASP A 437 -31.52 -4.87 5.01
N ALA A 438 -32.51 -3.99 4.86
CA ALA A 438 -32.31 -2.60 4.46
C ALA A 438 -32.24 -1.72 5.71
N ILE A 439 -31.12 -1.06 5.90
CA ILE A 439 -30.81 -0.19 7.04
C ILE A 439 -30.84 1.25 6.56
N ALA A 440 -31.81 2.03 7.02
CA ALA A 440 -31.90 3.46 6.73
C ALA A 440 -31.34 4.26 7.92
N ILE A 441 -30.37 5.11 7.60
CA ILE A 441 -29.62 5.96 8.54
C ILE A 441 -29.53 7.35 7.90
N GLY A 442 -30.19 8.35 8.48
CA GLY A 442 -30.33 9.66 7.85
C GLY A 442 -31.00 9.54 6.46
N ASN A 443 -30.36 10.11 5.43
CA ASN A 443 -30.80 9.97 4.03
C ASN A 443 -30.18 8.77 3.32
N SER A 444 -29.28 8.07 3.97
CA SER A 444 -28.55 6.92 3.42
C SER A 444 -29.29 5.62 3.68
N VAL A 445 -29.34 4.73 2.68
CA VAL A 445 -29.88 3.37 2.80
C VAL A 445 -28.79 2.37 2.43
N LEU A 446 -28.52 1.45 3.36
CA LEU A 446 -27.54 0.39 3.21
C LEU A 446 -28.24 -0.97 3.24
N VAL A 447 -27.79 -1.90 2.40
CA VAL A 447 -28.27 -3.28 2.43
C VAL A 447 -27.21 -4.17 3.03
N PHE A 448 -27.60 -4.94 4.05
CA PHE A 448 -26.73 -5.90 4.70
C PHE A 448 -26.67 -7.19 3.88
N ASN A 449 -25.44 -7.68 3.67
CA ASN A 449 -25.18 -8.89 2.90
C ASN A 449 -24.20 -9.78 3.65
N THR A 450 -24.41 -11.11 3.56
CA THR A 450 -23.51 -12.16 4.04
C THR A 450 -23.17 -13.12 2.91
N LYS A 451 -22.12 -13.93 3.12
CA LYS A 451 -21.88 -15.12 2.26
C LYS A 451 -22.81 -16.23 2.62
#